data_92952043ae5ff04835e848eb95142375
#
_entry.id   92952043ae5ff04835e848eb95142375
#
_cell.length_a   1.000
_cell.length_b   1.000
_cell.length_c   1.000
_cell.angle_alpha   90.00
_cell.angle_beta   90.00
_cell.angle_gamma   90.00
#
_symmetry.space_group_name_H-M   'P 1'
#
loop_
_entity.id
_entity.type
_entity.pdbx_description
1 polymer ?
#
loop_
_entity_poly.entity_id
_entity_poly.type
_entity_poly.pdbx_seq_one_letter_code
_entity_poly.pdbx_strand_id
1 'polypeptide(L)'
;MADFNEYKGVWVFCEQRQGKLMPTDFELVSEARKLADELNCEVTGLLLGDNVDGIAKELGGYGADKVMVCDSPLLKDYTTDAYAKVVCDMVNEYKPEVLLIGATNIGRDLGPRCAARLHTGLTADATHLDIDTAKYIDFLKESSTIDLSKQKFDMEDRNLKMARPAFGGHLMATIICPRFRPQMSTVRPGVMKKAPFDQAKADACQIVKPAFELSAADIKTEVLSVEKAAEKLVDLIGADVIVSVGRGISKDVNKGIELAEQLAAALGGGVVGASRAVTDAGWMTADHQVGQTGKTVHPKIYVALGISGAIQHTAGMQDSECIIAVNKNESAPIFGVADYGIVGDLFKVVPELIKQIEAAKAAE
;
A
#
# COMPACT_ATOMS: atom_id res chain seq x y z
N MET A 1 -2.17 -9.52 34.05
CA MET A 1 -1.95 -8.95 32.71
C MET A 1 -0.56 -9.40 32.28
N ALA A 2 -0.36 -9.71 31.02
CA ALA A 2 0.99 -9.97 30.53
C ALA A 2 1.82 -8.68 30.69
N ASP A 3 3.06 -8.82 31.16
CA ASP A 3 3.99 -7.70 31.24
C ASP A 3 4.68 -7.54 29.88
N PHE A 4 4.45 -6.42 29.20
CA PHE A 4 5.04 -6.10 27.91
C PHE A 4 6.16 -5.06 27.99
N ASN A 5 6.66 -4.74 29.20
CA ASN A 5 7.70 -3.74 29.41
C ASN A 5 9.03 -4.06 28.68
N GLU A 6 9.25 -5.33 28.34
CA GLU A 6 10.42 -5.78 27.58
C GLU A 6 10.29 -5.56 26.06
N TYR A 7 9.06 -5.33 25.57
CA TYR A 7 8.82 -5.09 24.14
C TYR A 7 8.92 -3.59 23.86
N LYS A 8 9.83 -3.22 22.96
CA LYS A 8 10.10 -1.81 22.62
C LYS A 8 10.47 -1.64 21.16
N GLY A 9 10.08 -0.50 20.61
CA GLY A 9 10.42 -0.10 19.25
C GLY A 9 9.35 -0.46 18.23
N VAL A 10 9.30 0.33 17.17
CA VAL A 10 8.46 0.09 16.01
C VAL A 10 9.32 -0.43 14.88
N TRP A 11 9.03 -1.64 14.44
CA TRP A 11 9.76 -2.31 13.38
C TRP A 11 8.99 -2.28 12.07
N VAL A 12 9.74 -2.16 10.98
CA VAL A 12 9.23 -2.29 9.61
C VAL A 12 10.00 -3.40 8.92
N PHE A 13 9.29 -4.42 8.46
CA PHE A 13 9.88 -5.36 7.50
C PHE A 13 10.02 -4.64 6.16
N CYS A 14 11.26 -4.44 5.73
CA CYS A 14 11.60 -3.74 4.50
C CYS A 14 11.75 -4.76 3.37
N GLU A 15 10.83 -4.69 2.41
CA GLU A 15 10.82 -5.59 1.26
C GLU A 15 11.80 -5.10 0.20
N GLN A 16 12.69 -5.97 -0.21
CA GLN A 16 13.55 -5.73 -1.36
C GLN A 16 13.25 -6.73 -2.48
N ARG A 17 13.45 -6.30 -3.71
CA ARG A 17 13.42 -7.16 -4.90
C ARG A 17 14.65 -6.92 -5.73
N GLN A 18 15.49 -7.94 -5.86
CA GLN A 18 16.72 -7.88 -6.64
C GLN A 18 17.63 -6.70 -6.24
N GLY A 19 17.79 -6.48 -4.94
CA GLY A 19 18.63 -5.41 -4.38
C GLY A 19 18.03 -4.00 -4.48
N LYS A 20 16.72 -3.86 -4.64
CA LYS A 20 16.01 -2.57 -4.64
C LYS A 20 14.91 -2.58 -3.58
N LEU A 21 14.88 -1.55 -2.76
CA LEU A 21 13.79 -1.30 -1.81
C LEU A 21 12.48 -0.99 -2.55
N MET A 22 11.37 -1.39 -1.95
CA MET A 22 10.06 -1.10 -2.49
C MET A 22 9.57 0.29 -2.01
N PRO A 23 8.80 1.03 -2.83
CA PRO A 23 8.23 2.32 -2.41
C PRO A 23 7.45 2.26 -1.10
N THR A 24 6.76 1.14 -0.85
CA THR A 24 6.00 0.87 0.38
C THR A 24 6.88 0.90 1.64
N ASP A 25 8.17 0.55 1.54
CA ASP A 25 9.07 0.58 2.69
C ASP A 25 9.26 2.01 3.20
N PHE A 26 9.40 2.97 2.28
CA PHE A 26 9.56 4.38 2.63
C PHE A 26 8.30 4.97 3.27
N GLU A 27 7.12 4.56 2.78
CA GLU A 27 5.84 4.90 3.38
C GLU A 27 5.75 4.38 4.82
N LEU A 28 6.08 3.09 5.01
CA LEU A 28 5.97 2.43 6.30
C LEU A 28 7.00 2.91 7.31
N VAL A 29 8.23 3.19 6.90
CA VAL A 29 9.24 3.77 7.79
C VAL A 29 8.83 5.17 8.23
N SER A 30 8.24 5.97 7.32
CA SER A 30 7.72 7.29 7.66
C SER A 30 6.54 7.23 8.64
N GLU A 31 5.66 6.26 8.47
CA GLU A 31 4.54 6.03 9.39
C GLU A 31 5.02 5.47 10.74
N ALA A 32 5.96 4.51 10.71
CA ALA A 32 6.59 3.96 11.91
C ALA A 32 7.26 5.06 12.75
N ARG A 33 7.85 6.09 12.11
CA ARG A 33 8.44 7.24 12.83
C ARG A 33 7.39 8.00 13.64
N LYS A 34 6.20 8.24 13.07
CA LYS A 34 5.10 8.90 13.81
C LYS A 34 4.67 8.07 15.02
N LEU A 35 4.47 6.76 14.82
CA LEU A 35 4.07 5.85 15.89
C LEU A 35 5.16 5.73 16.98
N ALA A 36 6.43 5.70 16.59
CA ALA A 36 7.55 5.61 17.51
C ALA A 36 7.75 6.89 18.32
N ASP A 37 7.47 8.06 17.74
CA ASP A 37 7.48 9.34 18.46
C ASP A 37 6.41 9.36 19.56
N GLU A 38 5.23 8.78 19.30
CA GLU A 38 4.16 8.65 20.31
C GLU A 38 4.52 7.65 21.42
N LEU A 39 5.26 6.60 21.10
CA LEU A 39 5.76 5.61 22.04
C LEU A 39 7.08 6.02 22.71
N ASN A 40 7.70 7.11 22.28
CA ASN A 40 9.04 7.55 22.67
C ASN A 40 10.08 6.41 22.56
N CYS A 41 10.16 5.82 21.35
CA CYS A 41 11.03 4.70 21.03
C CYS A 41 11.66 4.82 19.65
N GLU A 42 12.52 3.86 19.29
CA GLU A 42 13.22 3.83 18.01
C GLU A 42 12.41 3.16 16.91
N VAL A 43 12.68 3.58 15.66
CA VAL A 43 12.26 2.88 14.45
C VAL A 43 13.39 1.99 13.95
N THR A 44 13.08 0.72 13.74
CA THR A 44 14.04 -0.24 13.17
C THR A 44 13.51 -0.79 11.85
N GLY A 45 14.27 -0.60 10.75
CA GLY A 45 14.07 -1.35 9.52
C GLY A 45 14.65 -2.77 9.66
N LEU A 46 13.91 -3.79 9.30
CA LEU A 46 14.41 -5.17 9.20
C LEU A 46 14.52 -5.54 7.72
N LEU A 47 15.74 -5.60 7.22
CA LEU A 47 16.07 -5.84 5.82
C LEU A 47 16.74 -7.20 5.65
N LEU A 48 16.13 -8.08 4.85
CA LEU A 48 16.62 -9.41 4.53
C LEU A 48 17.00 -9.51 3.06
N GLY A 49 18.09 -10.18 2.75
CA GLY A 49 18.49 -10.41 1.36
C GLY A 49 19.87 -11.01 1.20
N ASP A 50 20.40 -10.88 -0.01
CA ASP A 50 21.77 -11.21 -0.39
C ASP A 50 22.44 -9.96 -0.97
N ASN A 51 23.54 -9.51 -0.34
CA ASN A 51 24.27 -8.30 -0.70
C ASN A 51 23.43 -7.02 -0.64
N VAL A 52 22.61 -6.85 0.42
CA VAL A 52 21.65 -5.73 0.55
C VAL A 52 22.14 -4.57 1.42
N ASP A 53 23.36 -4.62 1.93
CA ASP A 53 23.96 -3.56 2.77
C ASP A 53 23.90 -2.17 2.14
N GLY A 54 24.15 -2.09 0.83
CA GLY A 54 24.26 -0.83 0.11
C GLY A 54 22.98 -0.01 0.04
N ILE A 55 21.83 -0.65 0.22
CA ILE A 55 20.50 0.03 0.16
C ILE A 55 19.95 0.36 1.56
N ALA A 56 20.54 -0.18 2.62
CA ALA A 56 19.98 -0.08 3.98
C ALA A 56 19.89 1.38 4.48
N LYS A 57 20.91 2.21 4.22
CA LYS A 57 20.96 3.60 4.70
C LYS A 57 19.85 4.49 4.14
N GLU A 58 19.32 4.18 2.97
CA GLU A 58 18.24 4.93 2.37
C GLU A 58 16.99 4.97 3.28
N LEU A 59 16.73 3.90 4.02
CA LEU A 59 15.61 3.82 4.97
C LEU A 59 15.75 4.86 6.11
N GLY A 60 16.98 5.18 6.53
CA GLY A 60 17.23 6.24 7.52
C GLY A 60 16.72 7.59 7.07
N GLY A 61 16.86 7.93 5.79
CA GLY A 61 16.38 9.19 5.22
C GLY A 61 14.87 9.40 5.32
N TYR A 62 14.12 8.33 5.57
CA TYR A 62 12.68 8.37 5.77
C TYR A 62 12.24 8.19 7.23
N GLY A 63 13.19 8.00 8.17
CA GLY A 63 12.92 8.04 9.60
C GLY A 63 13.33 6.81 10.40
N ALA A 64 14.03 5.83 9.81
CA ALA A 64 14.61 4.73 10.57
C ALA A 64 15.83 5.21 11.38
N ASP A 65 15.86 4.92 12.68
CA ASP A 65 17.03 5.19 13.52
C ASP A 65 18.12 4.16 13.27
N LYS A 66 17.70 2.91 13.02
CA LYS A 66 18.61 1.81 12.67
C LYS A 66 17.98 0.86 11.65
N VAL A 67 18.84 0.16 10.92
CA VAL A 67 18.45 -0.94 10.04
C VAL A 67 19.21 -2.20 10.44
N MET A 68 18.46 -3.25 10.75
CA MET A 68 19.00 -4.59 10.98
C MET A 68 19.07 -5.31 9.65
N VAL A 69 20.27 -5.62 9.20
CA VAL A 69 20.52 -6.29 7.93
C VAL A 69 20.85 -7.75 8.19
N CYS A 70 19.94 -8.63 7.76
CA CYS A 70 20.15 -10.08 7.75
C CYS A 70 20.55 -10.52 6.34
N ASP A 71 21.87 -10.59 6.10
CA ASP A 71 22.45 -10.86 4.79
C ASP A 71 22.88 -12.32 4.67
N SER A 72 22.33 -13.03 3.68
CA SER A 72 22.68 -14.43 3.40
C SER A 72 22.33 -14.79 1.95
N PRO A 73 23.16 -15.59 1.25
CA PRO A 73 22.80 -16.14 -0.05
C PRO A 73 21.47 -16.93 -0.07
N LEU A 74 21.07 -17.51 1.08
CA LEU A 74 19.81 -18.21 1.24
C LEU A 74 18.58 -17.29 1.29
N LEU A 75 18.80 -15.97 1.40
CA LEU A 75 17.76 -14.93 1.39
C LEU A 75 17.73 -14.16 0.06
N LYS A 76 18.47 -14.60 -0.95
CA LYS A 76 18.54 -13.95 -2.25
C LYS A 76 17.16 -13.79 -2.89
N ASP A 77 16.44 -14.89 -2.97
CA ASP A 77 15.06 -14.93 -3.47
C ASP A 77 14.10 -15.20 -2.32
N TYR A 78 12.94 -14.60 -2.38
CA TYR A 78 11.93 -14.77 -1.34
C TYR A 78 11.42 -16.21 -1.31
N THR A 79 11.54 -16.83 -0.14
CA THR A 79 10.81 -18.03 0.23
C THR A 79 10.20 -17.83 1.61
N THR A 80 8.94 -18.22 1.78
CA THR A 80 8.19 -18.01 3.04
C THR A 80 8.91 -18.62 4.24
N ASP A 81 9.47 -19.81 4.10
CA ASP A 81 10.09 -20.53 5.21
C ASP A 81 11.36 -19.83 5.69
N ALA A 82 12.27 -19.42 4.78
CA ALA A 82 13.50 -18.72 5.12
C ALA A 82 13.23 -17.37 5.79
N TYR A 83 12.40 -16.56 5.14
CA TYR A 83 12.08 -15.22 5.63
C TYR A 83 11.32 -15.25 6.96
N ALA A 84 10.30 -16.12 7.08
CA ALA A 84 9.54 -16.25 8.34
C ALA A 84 10.42 -16.76 9.49
N LYS A 85 11.40 -17.64 9.22
CA LYS A 85 12.33 -18.08 10.26
C LYS A 85 13.14 -16.90 10.78
N VAL A 86 13.84 -16.18 9.89
CA VAL A 86 14.72 -15.08 10.29
C VAL A 86 13.93 -13.96 10.96
N VAL A 87 12.79 -13.53 10.39
CA VAL A 87 11.93 -12.49 10.99
C VAL A 87 11.49 -12.89 12.40
N CYS A 88 11.02 -14.13 12.59
CA CYS A 88 10.54 -14.58 13.89
C CYS A 88 11.67 -14.72 14.91
N ASP A 89 12.85 -15.17 14.50
CA ASP A 89 14.02 -15.29 15.37
C ASP A 89 14.45 -13.89 15.85
N MET A 90 14.52 -12.90 14.95
CA MET A 90 14.82 -11.50 15.29
C MET A 90 13.77 -10.90 16.23
N VAL A 91 12.48 -11.13 15.97
CA VAL A 91 11.39 -10.65 16.84
C VAL A 91 11.47 -11.27 18.24
N ASN A 92 11.77 -12.55 18.34
CA ASN A 92 11.89 -13.22 19.65
C ASN A 92 13.10 -12.73 20.44
N GLU A 93 14.21 -12.40 19.77
CA GLU A 93 15.43 -11.91 20.42
C GLU A 93 15.30 -10.45 20.86
N TYR A 94 14.82 -9.57 19.94
CA TYR A 94 14.84 -8.12 20.15
C TYR A 94 13.50 -7.53 20.63
N LYS A 95 12.42 -8.31 20.63
CA LYS A 95 11.11 -7.98 21.20
C LYS A 95 10.55 -6.61 20.82
N PRO A 96 10.26 -6.37 19.54
CA PRO A 96 9.60 -5.13 19.12
C PRO A 96 8.18 -5.03 19.68
N GLU A 97 7.72 -3.81 20.00
CA GLU A 97 6.34 -3.53 20.40
C GLU A 97 5.38 -3.68 19.20
N VAL A 98 5.82 -3.17 18.05
CA VAL A 98 5.05 -3.14 16.79
C VAL A 98 5.89 -3.69 15.64
N LEU A 99 5.27 -4.48 14.76
CA LEU A 99 5.86 -4.92 13.49
C LEU A 99 4.92 -4.60 12.32
N LEU A 100 5.35 -3.68 11.47
CA LEU A 100 4.64 -3.32 10.24
C LEU A 100 5.24 -4.03 9.03
N ILE A 101 4.38 -4.46 8.11
CA ILE A 101 4.74 -5.17 6.88
C ILE A 101 3.91 -4.56 5.75
N GLY A 102 4.49 -4.31 4.57
CA GLY A 102 3.70 -3.88 3.40
C GLY A 102 2.72 -4.97 2.95
N ALA A 103 1.47 -4.63 2.65
CA ALA A 103 0.49 -5.58 2.12
C ALA A 103 0.71 -5.86 0.62
N THR A 104 1.96 -6.06 0.23
CA THR A 104 2.38 -6.58 -1.07
C THR A 104 2.06 -8.07 -1.18
N ASN A 105 2.31 -8.70 -2.32
CA ASN A 105 2.16 -10.16 -2.44
C ASN A 105 3.05 -10.92 -1.46
N ILE A 106 4.29 -10.46 -1.26
CA ILE A 106 5.22 -11.04 -0.26
C ILE A 106 4.71 -10.79 1.16
N GLY A 107 4.34 -9.57 1.49
CA GLY A 107 3.91 -9.26 2.85
C GLY A 107 2.58 -9.92 3.24
N ARG A 108 1.66 -10.13 2.30
CA ARG A 108 0.40 -10.87 2.52
C ARG A 108 0.63 -12.36 2.76
N ASP A 109 1.74 -12.92 2.29
CA ASP A 109 2.17 -14.29 2.57
C ASP A 109 2.98 -14.35 3.88
N LEU A 110 3.99 -13.50 4.03
CA LEU A 110 4.91 -13.48 5.17
C LEU A 110 4.24 -13.11 6.49
N GLY A 111 3.43 -12.04 6.49
CA GLY A 111 2.84 -11.48 7.71
C GLY A 111 2.03 -12.49 8.51
N PRO A 112 1.02 -13.17 7.92
CA PRO A 112 0.24 -14.19 8.61
C PRO A 112 1.09 -15.38 9.08
N ARG A 113 2.12 -15.74 8.31
CA ARG A 113 3.03 -16.83 8.68
C ARG A 113 3.85 -16.46 9.93
N CYS A 114 4.37 -15.23 10.00
CA CYS A 114 5.07 -14.73 11.16
C CYS A 114 4.15 -14.62 12.38
N ALA A 115 2.95 -14.05 12.22
CA ALA A 115 1.99 -13.90 13.31
C ALA A 115 1.61 -15.25 13.93
N ALA A 116 1.39 -16.28 13.10
CA ALA A 116 1.10 -17.64 13.57
C ALA A 116 2.27 -18.25 14.36
N ARG A 117 3.51 -18.05 13.90
CA ARG A 117 4.72 -18.56 14.60
C ARG A 117 5.01 -17.82 15.90
N LEU A 118 4.72 -16.53 15.96
CA LEU A 118 4.90 -15.68 17.13
C LEU A 118 3.72 -15.75 18.10
N HIS A 119 2.67 -16.50 17.76
CA HIS A 119 1.43 -16.62 18.54
C HIS A 119 0.79 -15.26 18.85
N THR A 120 0.81 -14.32 17.90
CA THR A 120 0.21 -13.01 18.02
C THR A 120 -0.88 -12.76 16.97
N GLY A 121 -1.62 -11.64 17.10
CA GLY A 121 -2.60 -11.20 16.12
C GLY A 121 -1.96 -10.39 14.98
N LEU A 122 -2.57 -10.48 13.77
CA LEU A 122 -2.23 -9.64 12.63
C LEU A 122 -3.48 -8.99 12.08
N THR A 123 -3.46 -7.67 11.94
CA THR A 123 -4.47 -6.95 11.15
C THR A 123 -4.01 -6.88 9.70
N ALA A 124 -4.81 -7.46 8.79
CA ALA A 124 -4.48 -7.47 7.39
C ALA A 124 -5.01 -6.22 6.68
N ASP A 125 -4.17 -5.61 5.83
CA ASP A 125 -4.57 -4.58 4.86
C ASP A 125 -5.06 -3.29 5.52
N ALA A 126 -4.38 -2.86 6.59
CA ALA A 126 -4.68 -1.61 7.28
C ALA A 126 -4.47 -0.40 6.37
N THR A 127 -5.29 0.62 6.58
CA THR A 127 -5.24 1.89 5.85
C THR A 127 -5.02 3.09 6.77
N HIS A 128 -5.12 2.89 8.09
CA HIS A 128 -4.85 3.92 9.09
C HIS A 128 -4.33 3.28 10.38
N LEU A 129 -3.37 3.95 11.03
CA LEU A 129 -2.68 3.48 12.23
C LEU A 129 -2.55 4.62 13.24
N ASP A 130 -2.91 4.38 14.50
CA ASP A 130 -2.68 5.30 15.62
C ASP A 130 -2.26 4.55 16.89
N ILE A 131 -1.39 5.15 17.67
CA ILE A 131 -1.11 4.76 19.07
C ILE A 131 -1.88 5.68 20.03
N ASP A 132 -1.83 6.99 19.79
CA ASP A 132 -2.47 7.98 20.65
C ASP A 132 -4.00 7.93 20.49
N THR A 133 -4.71 7.78 21.62
CA THR A 133 -6.16 7.69 21.60
C THR A 133 -6.84 9.00 21.19
N ALA A 134 -6.23 10.18 21.44
CA ALA A 134 -6.80 11.45 21.03
C ALA A 134 -6.76 11.60 19.49
N LYS A 135 -5.64 11.24 18.87
CA LYS A 135 -5.50 11.23 17.39
C LYS A 135 -6.48 10.24 16.76
N TYR A 136 -6.62 9.06 17.36
CA TYR A 136 -7.60 8.08 16.91
C TYR A 136 -9.05 8.60 17.00
N ILE A 137 -9.39 9.34 18.06
CA ILE A 137 -10.72 9.98 18.18
C ILE A 137 -10.91 11.04 17.08
N ASP A 138 -9.88 11.81 16.75
CA ASP A 138 -9.96 12.79 15.66
C ASP A 138 -10.14 12.11 14.31
N PHE A 139 -9.41 11.04 14.04
CA PHE A 139 -9.65 10.20 12.87
C PHE A 139 -11.10 9.68 12.80
N LEU A 140 -11.67 9.21 13.92
CA LEU A 140 -13.08 8.76 13.95
C LEU A 140 -14.08 9.88 13.67
N LYS A 141 -13.81 11.12 14.10
CA LYS A 141 -14.67 12.28 13.80
C LYS A 141 -14.71 12.58 12.30
N GLU A 142 -13.58 12.41 11.62
CA GLU A 142 -13.45 12.71 10.19
C GLU A 142 -13.94 11.55 9.30
N SER A 143 -13.70 10.31 9.72
CA SER A 143 -13.90 9.12 8.89
C SER A 143 -15.14 8.29 9.22
N SER A 144 -15.91 8.64 10.26
CA SER A 144 -17.06 7.84 10.69
C SER A 144 -18.24 8.69 11.12
N THR A 145 -19.43 8.06 11.09
CA THR A 145 -20.69 8.65 11.58
C THR A 145 -21.06 8.17 12.99
N ILE A 146 -20.10 7.56 13.72
CA ILE A 146 -20.33 7.03 15.05
C ILE A 146 -20.56 8.16 16.05
N ASP A 147 -21.59 8.04 16.89
CA ASP A 147 -21.82 8.95 18.00
C ASP A 147 -20.78 8.70 19.11
N LEU A 148 -19.70 9.47 19.06
CA LEU A 148 -18.56 9.35 19.97
C LEU A 148 -18.92 9.70 21.42
N SER A 149 -20.03 10.44 21.67
CA SER A 149 -20.46 10.79 23.02
C SER A 149 -20.91 9.55 23.83
N LYS A 150 -21.26 8.48 23.16
CA LYS A 150 -21.68 7.20 23.75
C LYS A 150 -20.54 6.21 23.93
N GLN A 151 -19.35 6.54 23.43
CA GLN A 151 -18.18 5.68 23.52
C GLN A 151 -17.32 6.04 24.73
N LYS A 152 -16.74 5.04 25.37
CA LYS A 152 -15.74 5.24 26.42
C LYS A 152 -14.37 4.91 25.86
N PHE A 153 -13.49 5.90 25.85
CA PHE A 153 -12.12 5.75 25.43
C PHE A 153 -11.20 5.79 26.65
N ASP A 154 -10.24 4.89 26.67
CA ASP A 154 -9.12 4.95 27.61
C ASP A 154 -8.03 5.83 26.96
N MET A 155 -7.83 7.04 27.50
CA MET A 155 -6.87 8.01 26.99
C MET A 155 -5.41 7.61 27.26
N GLU A 156 -5.19 6.66 28.18
CA GLU A 156 -3.86 6.13 28.48
C GLU A 156 -3.55 4.87 27.68
N ASP A 157 -4.51 4.35 26.92
CA ASP A 157 -4.30 3.17 26.07
C ASP A 157 -3.28 3.43 24.96
N ARG A 158 -2.20 2.65 24.98
CA ARG A 158 -1.09 2.70 24.01
C ARG A 158 -1.08 1.52 23.03
N ASN A 159 -2.17 0.77 22.95
CA ASN A 159 -2.28 -0.25 21.92
C ASN A 159 -2.42 0.38 20.54
N LEU A 160 -1.82 -0.25 19.55
CA LEU A 160 -1.94 0.15 18.16
C LEU A 160 -3.38 -0.04 17.68
N LYS A 161 -4.03 1.05 17.25
CA LYS A 161 -5.35 1.07 16.62
C LYS A 161 -5.14 0.92 15.12
N MET A 162 -5.54 -0.22 14.57
CA MET A 162 -5.33 -0.58 13.17
C MET A 162 -6.67 -0.54 12.45
N ALA A 163 -6.94 0.53 11.72
CA ALA A 163 -8.18 0.66 10.97
C ALA A 163 -8.02 0.11 9.55
N ARG A 164 -9.03 -0.61 9.10
CA ARG A 164 -9.10 -1.19 7.76
C ARG A 164 -10.50 -1.11 7.19
N PRO A 165 -10.69 -0.99 5.86
CA PRO A 165 -11.99 -1.13 5.24
C PRO A 165 -12.54 -2.54 5.48
N ALA A 166 -13.79 -2.62 5.95
CA ALA A 166 -14.54 -3.87 6.02
C ALA A 166 -15.21 -4.18 4.68
N PHE A 167 -15.84 -5.37 4.59
CA PHE A 167 -16.56 -5.78 3.40
C PHE A 167 -17.59 -4.72 2.99
N GLY A 168 -17.56 -4.32 1.72
CA GLY A 168 -18.45 -3.30 1.17
C GLY A 168 -17.88 -1.88 1.10
N GLY A 169 -16.67 -1.63 1.65
CA GLY A 169 -15.95 -0.35 1.51
C GLY A 169 -16.49 0.84 2.31
N HIS A 170 -17.73 0.74 2.83
CA HIS A 170 -18.37 1.83 3.59
C HIS A 170 -18.22 1.72 5.11
N LEU A 171 -17.62 0.64 5.59
CA LEU A 171 -17.38 0.43 7.01
C LEU A 171 -15.89 0.31 7.28
N MET A 172 -15.43 1.05 8.27
CA MET A 172 -14.08 0.92 8.80
C MET A 172 -14.12 0.06 10.07
N ALA A 173 -13.30 -0.96 10.12
CA ALA A 173 -13.12 -1.78 11.32
C ALA A 173 -11.79 -1.42 11.96
N THR A 174 -11.81 -1.04 13.23
CA THR A 174 -10.59 -0.85 14.02
C THR A 174 -10.32 -2.08 14.86
N ILE A 175 -9.11 -2.59 14.76
CA ILE A 175 -8.65 -3.80 15.43
C ILE A 175 -7.49 -3.42 16.36
N ILE A 176 -7.47 -4.00 17.55
CA ILE A 176 -6.39 -3.87 18.52
C ILE A 176 -5.91 -5.26 18.96
N CYS A 177 -4.64 -5.35 19.38
CA CYS A 177 -4.06 -6.58 19.90
C CYS A 177 -3.52 -6.38 21.33
N PRO A 178 -4.41 -6.29 22.34
CA PRO A 178 -4.01 -5.88 23.71
C PRO A 178 -3.32 -6.97 24.53
N ARG A 179 -3.31 -8.23 24.07
CA ARG A 179 -2.86 -9.38 24.85
C ARG A 179 -1.61 -10.07 24.36
N PHE A 180 -1.09 -9.66 23.20
CA PHE A 180 0.07 -10.29 22.56
C PHE A 180 1.01 -9.24 21.96
N ARG A 181 2.27 -9.61 21.79
CA ARG A 181 3.30 -8.79 21.12
C ARG A 181 4.11 -9.65 20.14
N PRO A 182 4.65 -9.04 19.10
CA PRO A 182 4.41 -7.66 18.66
C PRO A 182 2.96 -7.47 18.19
N GLN A 183 2.49 -6.22 18.20
CA GLN A 183 1.26 -5.83 17.51
C GLN A 183 1.58 -5.77 16.02
N MET A 184 0.92 -6.59 15.22
CA MET A 184 1.29 -6.74 13.80
C MET A 184 0.21 -6.24 12.86
N SER A 185 0.64 -5.57 11.81
CA SER A 185 -0.23 -5.18 10.70
C SER A 185 0.46 -5.37 9.36
N THR A 186 -0.30 -5.84 8.36
CA THR A 186 0.07 -5.53 6.98
C THR A 186 -0.65 -4.26 6.57
N VAL A 187 0.06 -3.34 5.91
CA VAL A 187 -0.43 -2.01 5.53
C VAL A 187 -0.53 -1.91 4.02
N ARG A 188 -1.66 -1.41 3.54
CA ARG A 188 -1.91 -1.31 2.09
C ARG A 188 -0.91 -0.35 1.45
N PRO A 189 -0.23 -0.75 0.35
CA PRO A 189 0.64 0.17 -0.40
C PRO A 189 -0.11 1.39 -0.92
N GLY A 190 0.55 2.56 -0.90
CA GLY A 190 0.01 3.81 -1.43
C GLY A 190 -0.96 4.55 -0.50
N VAL A 191 -1.19 4.07 0.74
CA VAL A 191 -2.10 4.75 1.68
C VAL A 191 -1.38 5.61 2.72
N MET A 192 -0.12 5.30 3.02
CA MET A 192 0.67 6.09 3.96
C MET A 192 1.51 7.12 3.21
N LYS A 193 1.60 8.32 3.76
CA LYS A 193 2.39 9.39 3.14
C LYS A 193 3.87 9.21 3.45
N LYS A 194 4.66 9.05 2.39
CA LYS A 194 6.11 9.06 2.48
C LYS A 194 6.61 10.46 2.90
N ALA A 195 7.48 10.53 3.92
CA ALA A 195 8.14 11.78 4.29
C ALA A 195 9.12 12.25 3.21
N PRO A 196 9.47 13.53 3.14
CA PRO A 196 10.59 13.99 2.36
C PRO A 196 11.89 13.30 2.80
N PHE A 197 12.74 12.94 1.83
CA PHE A 197 14.02 12.32 2.12
C PHE A 197 14.97 13.33 2.82
N ASP A 198 15.58 12.90 3.91
CA ASP A 198 16.54 13.67 4.71
C ASP A 198 17.90 12.98 4.71
N GLN A 199 18.88 13.58 4.02
CA GLN A 199 20.22 13.03 3.91
C GLN A 199 20.94 12.94 5.27
N ALA A 200 20.74 13.92 6.16
CA ALA A 200 21.38 13.89 7.46
C ALA A 200 20.90 12.73 8.33
N LYS A 201 19.61 12.40 8.24
CA LYS A 201 19.04 11.21 8.90
C LYS A 201 19.54 9.91 8.27
N ALA A 202 19.67 9.86 6.95
CA ALA A 202 20.24 8.69 6.27
C ALA A 202 21.68 8.44 6.71
N ASP A 203 22.49 9.50 6.84
CA ASP A 203 23.88 9.40 7.28
C ASP A 203 24.01 9.02 8.77
N ALA A 204 23.07 9.44 9.61
CA ALA A 204 23.03 9.11 11.04
C ALA A 204 22.46 7.71 11.33
N CYS A 205 21.78 7.08 10.37
CA CYS A 205 21.14 5.80 10.53
C CYS A 205 22.17 4.69 10.85
N GLN A 206 21.92 3.94 11.91
CA GLN A 206 22.80 2.84 12.33
C GLN A 206 22.50 1.59 11.52
N ILE A 207 23.55 0.98 10.96
CA ILE A 207 23.45 -0.34 10.31
C ILE A 207 23.93 -1.40 11.30
N VAL A 208 23.03 -2.33 11.65
CA VAL A 208 23.30 -3.43 12.59
C VAL A 208 23.23 -4.74 11.82
N LYS A 209 24.21 -5.59 12.01
CA LYS A 209 24.24 -6.95 11.45
C LYS A 209 24.09 -7.96 12.59
N PRO A 210 22.85 -8.36 12.92
CA PRO A 210 22.63 -9.34 13.96
C PRO A 210 23.13 -10.71 13.50
N ALA A 211 23.57 -11.52 14.46
CA ALA A 211 23.80 -12.92 14.20
C ALA A 211 22.45 -13.64 14.03
N PHE A 212 22.33 -14.52 13.05
CA PHE A 212 21.16 -15.38 12.88
C PHE A 212 21.56 -16.73 12.28
N GLU A 213 20.75 -17.73 12.55
CA GLU A 213 20.96 -19.07 12.03
C GLU A 213 19.95 -19.37 10.93
N LEU A 214 20.45 -19.66 9.74
CA LEU A 214 19.65 -20.12 8.61
C LEU A 214 20.44 -21.16 7.82
N SER A 215 19.83 -22.30 7.61
CA SER A 215 20.42 -23.41 6.85
C SER A 215 19.50 -23.82 5.70
N ALA A 216 20.05 -24.50 4.71
CA ALA A 216 19.26 -25.04 3.60
C ALA A 216 18.17 -26.04 4.08
N ALA A 217 18.35 -26.69 5.24
CA ALA A 217 17.36 -27.58 5.82
C ALA A 217 16.09 -26.87 6.34
N ASP A 218 16.18 -25.55 6.62
CA ASP A 218 15.06 -24.73 7.05
C ASP A 218 14.12 -24.36 5.88
N ILE A 219 14.61 -24.48 4.64
CA ILE A 219 13.91 -24.07 3.42
C ILE A 219 13.29 -25.30 2.77
N LYS A 220 11.97 -25.26 2.56
CA LYS A 220 11.20 -26.39 2.01
C LYS A 220 10.86 -26.23 0.53
N THR A 221 11.13 -25.08 -0.06
CA THR A 221 10.84 -24.73 -1.44
C THR A 221 12.08 -24.22 -2.14
N GLU A 222 12.20 -24.43 -3.45
CA GLU A 222 13.29 -23.93 -4.27
C GLU A 222 12.74 -23.00 -5.35
N VAL A 223 13.36 -21.85 -5.53
CA VAL A 223 13.07 -20.95 -6.64
C VAL A 223 13.83 -21.41 -7.87
N LEU A 224 13.13 -22.00 -8.84
CA LEU A 224 13.74 -22.57 -10.05
C LEU A 224 14.14 -21.48 -11.06
N SER A 225 13.33 -20.45 -11.21
CA SER A 225 13.61 -19.31 -12.09
C SER A 225 12.89 -18.06 -11.63
N VAL A 226 13.48 -16.89 -11.90
CA VAL A 226 12.84 -15.59 -11.76
C VAL A 226 12.82 -14.93 -13.13
N GLU A 227 11.64 -14.83 -13.73
CA GLU A 227 11.45 -14.19 -15.00
C GLU A 227 11.03 -12.72 -14.82
N LYS A 228 11.79 -11.81 -15.42
CA LYS A 228 11.39 -10.39 -15.42
C LYS A 228 10.28 -10.23 -16.45
N ALA A 229 9.23 -9.48 -16.07
CA ALA A 229 8.22 -9.08 -17.03
C ALA A 229 8.90 -8.40 -18.23
N ALA A 230 8.56 -8.83 -19.45
CA ALA A 230 9.16 -8.31 -20.68
C ALA A 230 8.78 -6.84 -20.91
N GLU A 231 7.65 -6.40 -20.36
CA GLU A 231 7.17 -5.02 -20.42
C GLU A 231 7.35 -4.34 -19.07
N LYS A 232 7.65 -3.04 -19.12
CA LYS A 232 7.71 -2.20 -17.91
C LYS A 232 6.33 -2.20 -17.26
N LEU A 233 6.21 -2.80 -16.08
CA LEU A 233 4.95 -2.81 -15.33
C LEU A 233 4.43 -1.38 -15.15
N VAL A 234 3.13 -1.18 -15.37
CA VAL A 234 2.50 0.12 -15.24
C VAL A 234 2.53 0.56 -13.78
N ASP A 235 3.15 1.71 -13.52
CA ASP A 235 3.14 2.32 -12.19
C ASP A 235 1.85 3.14 -12.00
N LEU A 236 0.78 2.46 -11.58
CA LEU A 236 -0.48 3.12 -11.23
C LEU A 236 -0.41 3.84 -9.89
N ILE A 237 0.45 3.39 -8.97
CA ILE A 237 0.49 3.93 -7.59
C ILE A 237 1.18 5.29 -7.59
N GLY A 238 2.25 5.43 -8.35
CA GLY A 238 3.02 6.69 -8.45
C GLY A 238 2.50 7.68 -9.51
N ALA A 239 1.41 7.35 -10.21
CA ALA A 239 0.91 8.20 -11.29
C ALA A 239 0.05 9.36 -10.78
N ASP A 240 0.34 10.59 -11.23
CA ASP A 240 -0.47 11.78 -10.97
C ASP A 240 -1.79 11.79 -11.77
N VAL A 241 -1.83 11.14 -12.93
CA VAL A 241 -3.00 11.05 -13.81
C VAL A 241 -3.25 9.61 -14.20
N ILE A 242 -4.46 9.12 -13.97
CA ILE A 242 -4.89 7.78 -14.36
C ILE A 242 -6.17 7.89 -15.21
N VAL A 243 -6.14 7.29 -16.39
CA VAL A 243 -7.33 7.13 -17.24
C VAL A 243 -7.71 5.66 -17.26
N SER A 244 -8.76 5.28 -16.54
CA SER A 244 -9.19 3.88 -16.40
C SER A 244 -10.34 3.52 -17.32
N VAL A 245 -10.24 2.34 -17.94
CA VAL A 245 -11.27 1.80 -18.82
C VAL A 245 -12.09 0.70 -18.13
N GLY A 246 -13.38 0.71 -18.38
CA GLY A 246 -14.32 -0.32 -17.93
C GLY A 246 -14.89 -1.13 -19.08
N ARG A 247 -15.84 -2.03 -18.77
CA ARG A 247 -16.56 -2.83 -19.78
C ARG A 247 -17.28 -2.01 -20.86
N GLY A 248 -17.44 -0.71 -20.64
CA GLY A 248 -18.01 0.21 -21.63
C GLY A 248 -17.25 0.28 -22.95
N ILE A 249 -15.97 -0.16 -22.98
CA ILE A 249 -15.17 -0.25 -24.21
C ILE A 249 -15.45 -1.49 -25.03
N SER A 250 -16.32 -2.42 -24.60
CA SER A 250 -16.57 -3.73 -25.23
C SER A 250 -17.02 -3.67 -26.70
N LYS A 251 -17.54 -2.53 -27.14
CA LYS A 251 -17.92 -2.30 -28.54
C LYS A 251 -16.72 -2.32 -29.49
N ASP A 252 -15.60 -1.73 -29.03
CA ASP A 252 -14.32 -1.70 -29.73
C ASP A 252 -13.22 -1.51 -28.68
N VAL A 253 -12.66 -2.64 -28.24
CA VAL A 253 -11.69 -2.70 -27.14
C VAL A 253 -10.42 -1.93 -27.48
N ASN A 254 -9.86 -2.17 -28.67
CA ASN A 254 -8.61 -1.54 -29.10
C ASN A 254 -8.77 -0.02 -29.19
N LYS A 255 -9.87 0.43 -29.79
CA LYS A 255 -10.15 1.86 -29.89
C LYS A 255 -10.42 2.50 -28.51
N GLY A 256 -11.07 1.76 -27.60
CA GLY A 256 -11.31 2.23 -26.24
C GLY A 256 -10.01 2.42 -25.44
N ILE A 257 -9.05 1.52 -25.58
CA ILE A 257 -7.73 1.62 -24.95
C ILE A 257 -6.93 2.77 -25.59
N GLU A 258 -6.90 2.83 -26.92
CA GLU A 258 -6.22 3.92 -27.65
C GLU A 258 -6.72 5.32 -27.23
N LEU A 259 -8.03 5.49 -27.08
CA LEU A 259 -8.62 6.74 -26.62
C LEU A 259 -8.23 7.07 -25.17
N ALA A 260 -8.11 6.06 -24.30
CA ALA A 260 -7.63 6.27 -22.94
C ALA A 260 -6.15 6.70 -22.92
N GLU A 261 -5.31 6.12 -23.76
CA GLU A 261 -3.89 6.50 -23.91
C GLU A 261 -3.75 7.92 -24.44
N GLN A 262 -4.52 8.27 -25.46
CA GLN A 262 -4.53 9.62 -26.03
C GLN A 262 -5.01 10.66 -25.00
N LEU A 263 -6.04 10.36 -24.22
CA LEU A 263 -6.52 11.25 -23.16
C LEU A 263 -5.48 11.39 -22.04
N ALA A 264 -4.85 10.30 -21.63
CA ALA A 264 -3.78 10.34 -20.62
C ALA A 264 -2.60 11.20 -21.08
N ALA A 265 -2.21 11.11 -22.36
CA ALA A 265 -1.19 11.97 -22.97
C ALA A 265 -1.63 13.43 -23.03
N ALA A 266 -2.87 13.70 -23.43
CA ALA A 266 -3.43 15.05 -23.46
C ALA A 266 -3.50 15.71 -22.06
N LEU A 267 -3.66 14.94 -21.01
CA LEU A 267 -3.66 15.42 -19.62
C LEU A 267 -2.24 15.66 -19.04
N GLY A 268 -1.20 15.51 -19.85
CA GLY A 268 0.19 15.82 -19.43
C GLY A 268 1.06 14.60 -19.14
N GLY A 269 0.62 13.41 -19.54
CA GLY A 269 1.37 12.17 -19.38
C GLY A 269 0.88 11.35 -18.20
N GLY A 270 -0.26 10.67 -18.38
CA GLY A 270 -0.82 9.74 -17.40
C GLY A 270 -0.61 8.28 -17.79
N VAL A 271 -1.10 7.38 -16.96
CA VAL A 271 -1.13 5.94 -17.21
C VAL A 271 -2.55 5.43 -17.42
N VAL A 272 -2.68 4.33 -18.18
CA VAL A 272 -4.00 3.70 -18.39
C VAL A 272 -4.22 2.63 -17.33
N GLY A 273 -5.32 2.76 -16.58
CA GLY A 273 -5.82 1.77 -15.65
C GLY A 273 -6.99 0.96 -16.23
N ALA A 274 -7.39 -0.07 -15.54
CA ALA A 274 -8.48 -0.94 -15.94
C ALA A 274 -9.35 -1.38 -14.76
N SER A 275 -10.64 -1.58 -15.00
CA SER A 275 -11.48 -2.28 -14.04
C SER A 275 -11.23 -3.79 -14.09
N ARG A 276 -11.55 -4.52 -13.01
CA ARG A 276 -11.44 -5.97 -12.95
C ARG A 276 -12.11 -6.67 -14.14
N ALA A 277 -13.26 -6.17 -14.58
CA ALA A 277 -13.99 -6.77 -15.71
C ALA A 277 -13.22 -6.70 -17.05
N VAL A 278 -12.28 -5.76 -17.19
CA VAL A 278 -11.41 -5.63 -18.36
C VAL A 278 -10.24 -6.61 -18.26
N THR A 279 -9.65 -6.75 -17.09
CA THR A 279 -8.53 -7.68 -16.87
C THR A 279 -9.01 -9.15 -16.86
N ASP A 280 -10.16 -9.45 -16.27
CA ASP A 280 -10.77 -10.79 -16.32
C ASP A 280 -11.14 -11.20 -17.77
N ALA A 281 -11.47 -10.23 -18.64
CA ALA A 281 -11.71 -10.47 -20.06
C ALA A 281 -10.43 -10.61 -20.89
N GLY A 282 -9.25 -10.44 -20.29
CA GLY A 282 -7.96 -10.53 -20.97
C GLY A 282 -7.67 -9.36 -21.95
N TRP A 283 -8.41 -8.23 -21.83
CA TRP A 283 -8.20 -7.06 -22.67
C TRP A 283 -7.00 -6.23 -22.25
N MET A 284 -6.68 -6.27 -20.96
CA MET A 284 -5.47 -5.67 -20.37
C MET A 284 -4.93 -6.61 -19.28
N THR A 285 -3.65 -6.48 -18.96
CA THR A 285 -2.97 -7.29 -17.95
C THR A 285 -3.35 -6.86 -16.53
N ALA A 286 -3.16 -7.74 -15.56
CA ALA A 286 -3.58 -7.53 -14.16
C ALA A 286 -2.87 -6.36 -13.46
N ASP A 287 -1.70 -5.93 -13.96
CA ASP A 287 -0.95 -4.79 -13.44
C ASP A 287 -1.63 -3.44 -13.70
N HIS A 288 -2.56 -3.37 -14.66
CA HIS A 288 -3.44 -2.23 -14.90
C HIS A 288 -4.65 -2.18 -13.97
N GLN A 289 -4.92 -3.24 -13.18
CA GLN A 289 -6.16 -3.33 -12.43
C GLN A 289 -6.21 -2.35 -11.26
N VAL A 290 -7.23 -1.49 -11.25
CA VAL A 290 -7.59 -0.62 -10.13
C VAL A 290 -8.79 -1.19 -9.38
N GLY A 291 -8.73 -1.17 -8.04
CA GLY A 291 -9.81 -1.62 -7.18
C GLY A 291 -9.32 -2.43 -5.98
N GLN A 292 -10.23 -2.92 -5.18
CA GLN A 292 -9.96 -3.67 -3.93
C GLN A 292 -9.06 -4.90 -4.14
N THR A 293 -9.19 -5.59 -5.27
CA THR A 293 -8.38 -6.77 -5.63
C THR A 293 -7.24 -6.45 -6.60
N GLY A 294 -7.10 -5.19 -6.99
CA GLY A 294 -6.03 -4.64 -7.81
C GLY A 294 -5.18 -3.65 -7.01
N LYS A 295 -4.75 -2.60 -7.67
CA LYS A 295 -4.02 -1.50 -7.03
C LYS A 295 -4.99 -0.45 -6.47
N THR A 296 -4.70 0.06 -5.28
CA THR A 296 -5.33 1.26 -4.74
C THR A 296 -4.49 2.47 -5.15
N VAL A 297 -5.13 3.51 -5.67
CA VAL A 297 -4.48 4.65 -6.30
C VAL A 297 -5.09 5.97 -5.78
N HIS A 298 -4.25 7.01 -5.72
CA HIS A 298 -4.63 8.35 -5.27
C HIS A 298 -4.01 9.41 -6.20
N PRO A 299 -4.36 9.36 -7.53
CA PRO A 299 -3.86 10.35 -8.47
C PRO A 299 -4.50 11.72 -8.22
N LYS A 300 -3.88 12.77 -8.75
CA LYS A 300 -4.49 14.10 -8.83
C LYS A 300 -5.73 14.10 -9.73
N ILE A 301 -5.68 13.30 -10.81
CA ILE A 301 -6.83 13.16 -11.73
C ILE A 301 -7.06 11.69 -12.02
N TYR A 302 -8.27 11.22 -11.75
CA TYR A 302 -8.77 9.91 -12.15
C TYR A 302 -9.90 10.03 -13.14
N VAL A 303 -9.73 9.51 -14.35
CA VAL A 303 -10.78 9.50 -15.38
C VAL A 303 -11.34 8.10 -15.54
N ALA A 304 -12.63 7.90 -15.28
CA ALA A 304 -13.34 6.62 -15.38
C ALA A 304 -14.13 6.54 -16.69
N LEU A 305 -13.65 5.77 -17.65
CA LEU A 305 -14.26 5.61 -18.98
C LEU A 305 -15.07 4.31 -19.05
N GLY A 306 -16.41 4.42 -19.08
CA GLY A 306 -17.30 3.26 -19.19
C GLY A 306 -17.21 2.27 -18.01
N ILE A 307 -16.86 2.78 -16.84
CA ILE A 307 -16.81 2.04 -15.58
C ILE A 307 -18.16 2.18 -14.87
N SER A 308 -18.70 1.08 -14.34
CA SER A 308 -19.99 1.09 -13.66
C SER A 308 -19.96 1.69 -12.26
N GLY A 309 -18.82 1.66 -11.57
CA GLY A 309 -18.70 2.12 -10.19
C GLY A 309 -19.14 1.07 -9.16
N ALA A 310 -18.83 -0.20 -9.42
CA ALA A 310 -18.94 -1.22 -8.39
C ALA A 310 -18.06 -0.86 -7.18
N ILE A 311 -18.56 -1.14 -5.96
CA ILE A 311 -17.89 -0.79 -4.69
C ILE A 311 -16.44 -1.28 -4.65
N GLN A 312 -16.17 -2.46 -5.22
CA GLN A 312 -14.83 -3.03 -5.27
C GLN A 312 -13.86 -2.22 -6.16
N HIS A 313 -14.39 -1.49 -7.16
CA HIS A 313 -13.59 -0.59 -7.98
C HIS A 313 -13.42 0.77 -7.30
N THR A 314 -14.50 1.35 -6.81
CA THR A 314 -14.48 2.67 -6.18
C THR A 314 -13.60 2.68 -4.92
N ALA A 315 -13.58 1.60 -4.14
CA ALA A 315 -12.68 1.44 -3.00
C ALA A 315 -11.17 1.54 -3.33
N GLY A 316 -10.81 1.42 -4.61
CA GLY A 316 -9.42 1.55 -5.05
C GLY A 316 -9.08 2.92 -5.67
N MET A 317 -10.06 3.86 -5.80
CA MET A 317 -9.79 5.14 -6.47
C MET A 317 -10.57 6.34 -5.92
N GLN A 318 -11.52 6.12 -5.01
CA GLN A 318 -12.40 7.18 -4.51
C GLN A 318 -11.69 8.32 -3.77
N ASP A 319 -10.48 8.07 -3.28
CA ASP A 319 -9.66 9.07 -2.58
C ASP A 319 -8.74 9.85 -3.53
N SER A 320 -8.98 9.79 -4.85
CA SER A 320 -8.33 10.65 -5.85
C SER A 320 -8.72 12.12 -5.65
N GLU A 321 -7.82 13.07 -5.96
CA GLU A 321 -8.10 14.50 -5.74
C GLU A 321 -9.21 15.03 -6.67
N CYS A 322 -9.34 14.49 -7.89
CA CYS A 322 -10.37 14.83 -8.85
C CYS A 322 -10.79 13.58 -9.64
N ILE A 323 -12.07 13.26 -9.61
CA ILE A 323 -12.64 12.12 -10.31
C ILE A 323 -13.59 12.59 -11.42
N ILE A 324 -13.28 12.21 -12.66
CA ILE A 324 -14.08 12.51 -13.85
C ILE A 324 -14.66 11.20 -14.38
N ALA A 325 -15.98 11.08 -14.50
CA ALA A 325 -16.63 9.88 -14.99
C ALA A 325 -17.36 10.10 -16.32
N VAL A 326 -17.16 9.17 -17.26
CA VAL A 326 -17.89 9.13 -18.54
C VAL A 326 -18.63 7.81 -18.63
N ASN A 327 -19.95 7.84 -18.63
CA ASN A 327 -20.80 6.64 -18.77
C ASN A 327 -22.06 6.93 -19.55
N LYS A 328 -22.56 5.95 -20.31
CA LYS A 328 -23.83 6.06 -21.04
C LYS A 328 -25.05 5.99 -20.11
N ASN A 329 -24.92 5.27 -19.01
CA ASN A 329 -25.98 5.09 -18.03
C ASN A 329 -25.89 6.21 -16.99
N GLU A 330 -26.85 7.11 -16.99
CA GLU A 330 -26.96 8.23 -16.04
C GLU A 330 -27.09 7.78 -14.58
N SER A 331 -27.63 6.56 -14.36
CA SER A 331 -27.78 5.96 -13.03
C SER A 331 -26.59 5.10 -12.63
N ALA A 332 -25.45 5.17 -13.33
CA ALA A 332 -24.28 4.39 -12.99
C ALA A 332 -23.70 4.83 -11.63
N PRO A 333 -23.45 3.89 -10.68
CA PRO A 333 -22.93 4.24 -9.34
C PRO A 333 -21.62 5.02 -9.35
N ILE A 334 -20.85 5.00 -10.45
CA ILE A 334 -19.61 5.78 -10.56
C ILE A 334 -19.86 7.29 -10.41
N PHE A 335 -21.02 7.78 -10.82
CA PHE A 335 -21.37 9.18 -10.67
C PHE A 335 -21.58 9.60 -9.21
N GLY A 336 -21.81 8.65 -8.31
CA GLY A 336 -21.92 8.90 -6.87
C GLY A 336 -20.60 9.26 -6.18
N VAL A 337 -19.45 8.96 -6.83
CA VAL A 337 -18.11 9.29 -6.32
C VAL A 337 -17.37 10.27 -7.23
N ALA A 338 -17.93 10.65 -8.37
CA ALA A 338 -17.30 11.52 -9.33
C ALA A 338 -17.56 13.00 -8.99
N ASP A 339 -16.51 13.83 -9.08
CA ASP A 339 -16.62 15.29 -8.99
C ASP A 339 -17.26 15.86 -10.27
N TYR A 340 -16.95 15.25 -11.41
CA TYR A 340 -17.50 15.62 -12.71
C TYR A 340 -18.03 14.40 -13.45
N GLY A 341 -19.29 14.44 -13.87
CA GLY A 341 -19.96 13.37 -14.59
C GLY A 341 -20.38 13.79 -15.98
N ILE A 342 -20.04 13.01 -17.00
CA ILE A 342 -20.49 13.19 -18.38
C ILE A 342 -21.32 11.98 -18.81
N VAL A 343 -22.61 12.19 -19.01
CA VAL A 343 -23.51 11.13 -19.52
C VAL A 343 -23.40 11.09 -21.05
N GLY A 344 -22.76 10.03 -21.58
CA GLY A 344 -22.53 9.93 -23.02
C GLY A 344 -21.76 8.70 -23.44
N ASP A 345 -21.64 8.55 -24.77
CA ASP A 345 -20.79 7.53 -25.39
C ASP A 345 -19.33 7.94 -25.34
N LEU A 346 -18.50 7.19 -24.61
CA LEU A 346 -17.08 7.49 -24.47
C LEU A 346 -16.36 7.62 -25.84
N PHE A 347 -16.77 6.87 -26.86
CA PHE A 347 -16.21 6.96 -28.21
C PHE A 347 -16.53 8.30 -28.93
N LYS A 348 -17.49 9.06 -28.43
CA LYS A 348 -17.81 10.42 -28.91
C LYS A 348 -17.29 11.50 -27.95
N VAL A 349 -17.40 11.26 -26.64
CA VAL A 349 -17.03 12.21 -25.61
C VAL A 349 -15.52 12.39 -25.51
N VAL A 350 -14.76 11.29 -25.51
CA VAL A 350 -13.30 11.33 -25.29
C VAL A 350 -12.56 12.09 -26.39
N PRO A 351 -12.83 11.88 -27.70
CA PRO A 351 -12.21 12.68 -28.75
C PRO A 351 -12.46 14.19 -28.62
N GLU A 352 -13.65 14.60 -28.20
CA GLU A 352 -13.96 16.00 -28.01
C GLU A 352 -13.28 16.58 -26.77
N LEU A 353 -13.18 15.79 -25.67
CA LEU A 353 -12.41 16.18 -24.50
C LEU A 353 -10.94 16.41 -24.84
N ILE A 354 -10.31 15.50 -25.57
CA ILE A 354 -8.92 15.64 -26.00
C ILE A 354 -8.73 16.94 -26.78
N LYS A 355 -9.58 17.19 -27.77
CA LYS A 355 -9.52 18.40 -28.60
C LYS A 355 -9.65 19.68 -27.78
N GLN A 356 -10.54 19.71 -26.78
CA GLN A 356 -10.72 20.87 -25.92
C GLN A 356 -9.53 21.07 -24.96
N ILE A 357 -8.94 20.00 -24.42
CA ILE A 357 -7.75 20.07 -23.58
C ILE A 357 -6.56 20.61 -24.40
N GLU A 358 -6.35 20.10 -25.61
CA GLU A 358 -5.28 20.58 -26.49
C GLU A 358 -5.47 22.06 -26.89
N ALA A 359 -6.71 22.46 -27.17
CA ALA A 359 -7.02 23.87 -27.47
C ALA A 359 -6.77 24.78 -26.26
N ALA A 360 -7.11 24.36 -25.06
CA ALA A 360 -6.85 25.10 -23.84
C ALA A 360 -5.34 25.28 -23.59
N LYS A 361 -4.57 24.22 -23.75
CA LYS A 361 -3.09 24.27 -23.62
C LYS A 361 -2.39 25.14 -24.68
N ALA A 362 -2.97 25.26 -25.85
CA ALA A 362 -2.43 26.12 -26.93
C ALA A 362 -2.77 27.62 -26.69
N ALA A 363 -3.70 27.91 -25.79
CA ALA A 363 -4.12 29.27 -25.45
C ALA A 363 -3.40 29.84 -24.22
N GLU A 364 -2.68 28.99 -23.46
CA GLU A 364 -1.76 29.36 -22.39
C GLU A 364 -0.35 29.67 -22.93
#